data_b4bbfa5c1d89005193a12ad71f01bfaa
#
_entry.id   b4bbfa5c1d89005193a12ad71f01bfaa
#
_cell.length_a   1.000
_cell.length_b   1.000
_cell.length_c   1.000
_cell.angle_alpha   90.00
_cell.angle_beta   90.00
_cell.angle_gamma   90.00
#
_symmetry.space_group_name_H-M   'P 1'
#
loop_
_entity.id
_entity.type
_entity.pdbx_description
1 polymer ?
#
loop_
_entity_poly.entity_id
_entity_poly.type
_entity_poly.pdbx_seq_one_letter_code
_entity_poly.pdbx_strand_id
1 'polypeptide(L)'
;MSKINLKNVTCISVSSSKIVESIYALKMCNKYCDFYDTIIFTHKPVDMNYKLIEKINSKRDYDNFIVKNLPYEIDSDFCLTIQWDGFVVNPNAWDDTFFDYDYIGAPWPWLKDLVGNGGFCLKSKKFLEAQKIITKDLEVDNPDDVMLSDILRKEFESHGCKYAPPEIAYKFSTEHGNYEDNKSFGFHDLKLNSKKIKKNILTIL
;
A
#
# COMPACT_ATOMS: atom_id res chain seq x y z
N MET A 1 -7.76 15.25 17.52
CA MET A 1 -7.32 15.73 16.20
C MET A 1 -8.39 15.38 15.18
N SER A 2 -8.69 16.27 14.25
CA SER A 2 -9.52 15.95 13.09
C SER A 2 -8.78 14.91 12.23
N LYS A 3 -9.54 13.98 11.63
CA LYS A 3 -8.95 13.04 10.68
C LYS A 3 -8.56 13.78 9.40
N ILE A 4 -7.54 13.26 8.71
CA ILE A 4 -7.18 13.69 7.36
C ILE A 4 -8.31 13.29 6.42
N ASN A 5 -8.76 14.22 5.59
CA ASN A 5 -9.81 13.96 4.59
C ASN A 5 -9.20 13.26 3.38
N LEU A 6 -9.49 11.96 3.24
CA LEU A 6 -9.06 11.10 2.12
C LEU A 6 -10.28 10.43 1.45
N LYS A 7 -11.37 11.19 1.28
CA LYS A 7 -12.62 10.70 0.67
C LYS A 7 -12.50 10.33 -0.82
N ASN A 8 -11.35 10.55 -1.41
CA ASN A 8 -10.97 10.09 -2.75
C ASN A 8 -10.05 8.86 -2.74
N VAL A 9 -9.77 8.27 -1.58
CA VAL A 9 -8.86 7.13 -1.40
C VAL A 9 -9.60 5.93 -0.83
N THR A 10 -9.49 4.76 -1.45
CA THR A 10 -9.84 3.47 -0.84
C THR A 10 -8.61 2.87 -0.18
N CYS A 11 -8.69 2.60 1.13
CA CYS A 11 -7.64 1.91 1.87
C CYS A 11 -7.90 0.40 1.87
N ILE A 12 -6.94 -0.40 1.41
CA ILE A 12 -7.14 -1.85 1.30
C ILE A 12 -6.02 -2.66 1.94
N SER A 13 -6.38 -3.86 2.38
CA SER A 13 -5.42 -4.92 2.71
C SER A 13 -5.89 -6.24 2.12
N VAL A 14 -4.93 -7.08 1.68
CA VAL A 14 -5.21 -8.42 1.14
C VAL A 14 -4.56 -9.44 2.03
N SER A 15 -5.36 -10.35 2.64
CA SER A 15 -4.79 -11.35 3.55
C SER A 15 -5.68 -12.58 3.72
N SER A 16 -5.04 -13.76 3.73
CA SER A 16 -5.66 -15.03 4.14
C SER A 16 -5.02 -15.65 5.38
N SER A 17 -3.82 -15.23 5.77
CA SER A 17 -3.07 -15.81 6.90
C SER A 17 -2.94 -14.86 8.09
N LYS A 18 -2.86 -13.55 7.83
CA LYS A 18 -2.67 -12.46 8.82
C LYS A 18 -3.90 -11.55 8.91
N ILE A 19 -5.10 -12.15 8.94
CA ILE A 19 -6.37 -11.41 8.85
C ILE A 19 -6.56 -10.47 10.05
N VAL A 20 -6.28 -10.94 11.26
CA VAL A 20 -6.46 -10.13 12.49
C VAL A 20 -5.51 -8.94 12.50
N GLU A 21 -4.25 -9.17 12.16
CA GLU A 21 -3.22 -8.13 12.07
C GLU A 21 -3.53 -7.13 10.94
N SER A 22 -4.05 -7.61 9.80
CA SER A 22 -4.49 -6.74 8.70
C SER A 22 -5.68 -5.87 9.10
N ILE A 23 -6.67 -6.42 9.82
CA ILE A 23 -7.78 -5.65 10.38
C ILE A 23 -7.28 -4.58 11.34
N TYR A 24 -6.30 -4.92 12.18
CA TYR A 24 -5.67 -3.95 13.08
C TYR A 24 -4.99 -2.82 12.29
N ALA A 25 -4.19 -3.15 11.28
CA ALA A 25 -3.51 -2.16 10.43
C ALA A 25 -4.51 -1.21 9.75
N LEU A 26 -5.62 -1.73 9.20
CA LEU A 26 -6.71 -0.94 8.61
C LEU A 26 -7.39 -0.03 9.66
N LYS A 27 -7.65 -0.54 10.87
CA LYS A 27 -8.20 0.25 11.97
C LYS A 27 -7.26 1.37 12.40
N MET A 28 -5.93 1.14 12.38
CA MET A 28 -4.95 2.18 12.66
C MET A 28 -4.95 3.28 11.59
N CYS A 29 -5.08 2.93 10.32
CA CYS A 29 -5.25 3.92 9.25
C CYS A 29 -6.55 4.71 9.44
N ASN A 30 -7.67 4.05 9.71
CA ASN A 30 -8.97 4.67 9.97
C ASN A 30 -9.00 5.57 11.22
N LYS A 31 -8.10 5.35 12.17
CA LYS A 31 -7.98 6.24 13.34
C LYS A 31 -7.57 7.66 12.94
N TYR A 32 -6.73 7.79 11.92
CA TYR A 32 -6.12 9.04 11.50
C TYR A 32 -6.72 9.63 10.23
N CYS A 33 -7.30 8.78 9.36
CA CYS A 33 -7.79 9.16 8.04
C CYS A 33 -9.28 8.85 7.90
N ASP A 34 -9.97 9.67 7.10
CA ASP A 34 -11.35 9.48 6.67
C ASP A 34 -11.36 9.13 5.19
N PHE A 35 -11.34 7.82 4.90
CA PHE A 35 -11.24 7.27 3.55
C PHE A 35 -12.60 7.25 2.83
N TYR A 36 -12.57 7.12 1.49
CA TYR A 36 -13.74 6.78 0.67
C TYR A 36 -14.32 5.44 1.13
N ASP A 37 -13.46 4.43 1.22
CA ASP A 37 -13.77 3.12 1.76
C ASP A 37 -12.53 2.48 2.39
N THR A 38 -12.77 1.49 3.27
CA THR A 38 -11.71 0.68 3.90
C THR A 38 -12.09 -0.78 3.81
N ILE A 39 -11.36 -1.56 3.01
CA ILE A 39 -11.75 -2.92 2.62
C ILE A 39 -10.62 -3.90 2.94
N ILE A 40 -10.99 -5.05 3.52
CA ILE A 40 -10.10 -6.22 3.52
C ILE A 40 -10.56 -7.23 2.47
N PHE A 41 -9.64 -7.63 1.59
CA PHE A 41 -9.83 -8.77 0.68
C PHE A 41 -9.37 -10.04 1.37
N THR A 42 -10.27 -10.98 1.59
CA THR A 42 -10.00 -12.19 2.37
C THR A 42 -10.90 -13.35 1.93
N HIS A 43 -10.53 -14.58 2.31
CA HIS A 43 -11.26 -15.79 1.91
C HIS A 43 -12.43 -16.15 2.83
N LYS A 44 -12.68 -15.40 3.91
CA LYS A 44 -13.75 -15.66 4.88
C LYS A 44 -14.35 -14.36 5.43
N PRO A 45 -15.63 -14.39 5.89
CA PRO A 45 -16.26 -13.23 6.53
C PRO A 45 -15.49 -12.74 7.75
N VAL A 46 -15.49 -11.42 7.97
CA VAL A 46 -14.85 -10.75 9.11
C VAL A 46 -15.72 -9.57 9.58
N ASP A 47 -15.44 -9.08 10.79
CA ASP A 47 -16.16 -7.94 11.38
C ASP A 47 -15.58 -6.60 10.94
N MET A 48 -15.61 -6.37 9.63
CA MET A 48 -15.39 -5.06 8.97
C MET A 48 -15.83 -5.16 7.51
N ASN A 49 -15.78 -4.07 6.74
CA ASN A 49 -16.05 -4.14 5.31
C ASN A 49 -15.03 -5.06 4.62
N TYR A 50 -15.52 -6.08 3.91
CA TYR A 50 -14.67 -7.08 3.25
C TYR A 50 -15.21 -7.45 1.88
N LYS A 51 -14.30 -7.90 1.03
CA LYS A 51 -14.64 -8.61 -0.22
C LYS A 51 -14.08 -10.03 -0.15
N LEU A 52 -14.92 -11.01 -0.52
CA LEU A 52 -14.50 -12.40 -0.59
C LEU A 52 -13.67 -12.63 -1.85
N ILE A 53 -12.51 -13.22 -1.65
CA ILE A 53 -11.61 -13.65 -2.71
C ILE A 53 -11.22 -15.11 -2.50
N GLU A 54 -10.63 -15.74 -3.49
CA GLU A 54 -9.99 -17.04 -3.32
C GLU A 54 -8.89 -16.95 -2.25
N LYS A 55 -8.70 -18.07 -1.55
CA LYS A 55 -7.69 -18.12 -0.48
C LYS A 55 -6.30 -17.90 -1.03
N ILE A 56 -5.62 -16.90 -0.52
CA ILE A 56 -4.19 -16.62 -0.77
C ILE A 56 -3.37 -17.66 0.01
N ASN A 57 -2.75 -18.61 -0.69
CA ASN A 57 -1.95 -19.68 -0.11
C ASN A 57 -0.45 -19.45 -0.23
N SER A 58 -0.04 -18.57 -1.13
CA SER A 58 1.37 -18.27 -1.43
C SER A 58 1.59 -16.77 -1.65
N LYS A 59 2.87 -16.34 -1.64
CA LYS A 59 3.22 -14.99 -2.07
C LYS A 59 2.82 -14.76 -3.53
N ARG A 60 3.01 -15.74 -4.42
CA ARG A 60 2.61 -15.65 -5.83
C ARG A 60 1.11 -15.40 -6.01
N ASP A 61 0.25 -16.03 -5.19
CA ASP A 61 -1.19 -15.76 -5.23
C ASP A 61 -1.49 -14.30 -4.84
N TYR A 62 -0.78 -13.80 -3.82
CA TYR A 62 -0.87 -12.40 -3.41
C TYR A 62 -0.43 -11.46 -4.54
N ASP A 63 0.76 -11.70 -5.11
CA ASP A 63 1.31 -10.89 -6.19
C ASP A 63 0.36 -10.89 -7.41
N ASN A 64 -0.19 -12.06 -7.78
CA ASN A 64 -1.20 -12.16 -8.84
C ASN A 64 -2.45 -11.34 -8.53
N PHE A 65 -2.95 -11.39 -7.29
CA PHE A 65 -4.11 -10.60 -6.91
C PHE A 65 -3.83 -9.09 -7.04
N ILE A 66 -2.71 -8.61 -6.48
CA ILE A 66 -2.34 -7.20 -6.54
C ILE A 66 -2.12 -6.73 -7.97
N VAL A 67 -1.44 -7.53 -8.79
CA VAL A 67 -1.07 -7.15 -10.16
C VAL A 67 -2.24 -7.25 -11.13
N LYS A 68 -3.06 -8.30 -11.02
CA LYS A 68 -4.10 -8.60 -12.03
C LYS A 68 -5.54 -8.32 -11.59
N ASN A 69 -5.87 -8.53 -10.32
CA ASN A 69 -7.26 -8.48 -9.86
C ASN A 69 -7.60 -7.14 -9.19
N LEU A 70 -6.74 -6.66 -8.31
CA LEU A 70 -6.97 -5.44 -7.53
C LEU A 70 -7.40 -4.23 -8.38
N PRO A 71 -6.84 -3.97 -9.58
CA PRO A 71 -7.25 -2.82 -10.39
C PRO A 71 -8.74 -2.79 -10.77
N TYR A 72 -9.40 -3.94 -10.84
CA TYR A 72 -10.82 -4.05 -11.15
C TYR A 72 -11.74 -3.85 -9.94
N GLU A 73 -11.18 -3.79 -8.75
CA GLU A 73 -11.91 -3.74 -7.48
C GLU A 73 -11.99 -2.33 -6.88
N ILE A 74 -11.30 -1.34 -7.48
CA ILE A 74 -11.14 0.01 -6.94
C ILE A 74 -11.86 1.02 -7.83
N ASP A 75 -12.81 1.75 -7.24
CA ASP A 75 -13.61 2.78 -7.92
C ASP A 75 -13.15 4.21 -7.60
N SER A 76 -12.48 4.42 -6.45
CA SER A 76 -11.98 5.73 -6.01
C SER A 76 -10.81 6.24 -6.86
N ASP A 77 -10.49 7.54 -6.72
CA ASP A 77 -9.38 8.17 -7.47
C ASP A 77 -8.01 7.61 -7.09
N PHE A 78 -7.88 7.11 -5.84
CA PHE A 78 -6.66 6.51 -5.34
C PHE A 78 -6.93 5.25 -4.54
N CYS A 79 -5.94 4.34 -4.52
CA CYS A 79 -5.90 3.15 -3.69
C CYS A 79 -4.66 3.19 -2.79
N LEU A 80 -4.86 3.19 -1.48
CA LEU A 80 -3.80 2.95 -0.49
C LEU A 80 -3.78 1.45 -0.15
N THR A 81 -2.80 0.74 -0.68
CA THR A 81 -2.55 -0.66 -0.34
C THR A 81 -1.70 -0.71 0.94
N ILE A 82 -2.15 -1.47 1.93
CA ILE A 82 -1.38 -1.73 3.15
C ILE A 82 -1.29 -3.23 3.41
N GLN A 83 -0.21 -3.65 4.06
CA GLN A 83 -0.06 -5.01 4.59
C GLN A 83 -0.27 -5.02 6.10
N TRP A 84 -0.31 -6.24 6.69
CA TRP A 84 -0.54 -6.46 8.10
C TRP A 84 0.48 -5.76 9.02
N ASP A 85 1.67 -5.46 8.52
CA ASP A 85 2.81 -4.85 9.19
C ASP A 85 3.15 -3.45 8.66
N GLY A 86 2.21 -2.80 7.96
CA GLY A 86 2.32 -1.43 7.48
C GLY A 86 1.05 -0.63 7.72
N PHE A 87 1.15 0.57 8.32
CA PHE A 87 0.00 1.44 8.56
C PHE A 87 0.43 2.89 8.84
N VAL A 88 -0.53 3.80 8.89
CA VAL A 88 -0.31 5.22 9.22
C VAL A 88 0.15 5.36 10.67
N VAL A 89 1.26 6.09 10.88
CA VAL A 89 1.83 6.36 12.20
C VAL A 89 1.98 7.84 12.51
N ASN A 90 2.15 8.68 11.50
CA ASN A 90 2.30 10.12 11.64
C ASN A 90 1.35 10.89 10.71
N PRO A 91 0.11 11.16 11.16
CA PRO A 91 -0.85 11.88 10.34
C PRO A 91 -0.39 13.30 9.96
N ASN A 92 0.48 13.93 10.74
CA ASN A 92 0.99 15.28 10.45
C ASN A 92 1.99 15.32 9.27
N ALA A 93 2.49 14.17 8.83
CA ALA A 93 3.36 14.07 7.67
C ALA A 93 2.58 13.90 6.35
N TRP A 94 1.24 13.83 6.41
CA TRP A 94 0.44 13.84 5.19
C TRP A 94 0.66 15.15 4.43
N ASP A 95 0.83 15.05 3.11
CA ASP A 95 1.02 16.17 2.20
C ASP A 95 0.18 15.90 0.95
N ASP A 96 -0.72 16.82 0.59
CA ASP A 96 -1.61 16.66 -0.57
C ASP A 96 -0.83 16.54 -1.89
N THR A 97 0.44 16.95 -1.92
CA THR A 97 1.32 16.74 -3.09
C THR A 97 1.60 15.25 -3.38
N PHE A 98 1.27 14.33 -2.47
CA PHE A 98 1.30 12.90 -2.77
C PHE A 98 0.33 12.52 -3.89
N PHE A 99 -0.75 13.26 -4.07
CA PHE A 99 -1.70 13.08 -5.17
C PHE A 99 -1.19 13.55 -6.54
N ASP A 100 -0.05 14.23 -6.62
CA ASP A 100 0.58 14.61 -7.88
C ASP A 100 1.27 13.44 -8.60
N TYR A 101 1.34 12.29 -7.95
CA TYR A 101 1.99 11.07 -8.42
C TYR A 101 1.01 9.92 -8.57
N ASP A 102 1.27 9.08 -9.57
CA ASP A 102 0.44 7.91 -9.86
C ASP A 102 0.87 6.66 -9.06
N TYR A 103 2.13 6.62 -8.58
CA TYR A 103 2.67 5.58 -7.71
C TYR A 103 3.62 6.17 -6.67
N ILE A 104 3.33 5.90 -5.39
CA ILE A 104 4.21 6.19 -4.25
C ILE A 104 4.31 4.97 -3.37
N GLY A 105 5.53 4.50 -3.10
CA GLY A 105 5.89 3.54 -2.06
C GLY A 105 7.21 3.94 -1.43
N ALA A 106 7.70 3.24 -0.42
CA ALA A 106 8.99 3.56 0.20
C ALA A 106 10.13 3.42 -0.81
N PRO A 107 11.15 4.29 -0.77
CA PRO A 107 12.33 4.16 -1.60
C PRO A 107 13.12 2.90 -1.27
N TRP A 108 13.74 2.30 -2.27
CA TRP A 108 14.70 1.20 -2.11
C TRP A 108 16.12 1.74 -1.99
N PRO A 109 16.82 1.55 -0.86
CA PRO A 109 18.15 2.13 -0.64
C PRO A 109 19.24 1.57 -1.56
N TRP A 110 19.00 0.42 -2.18
CA TRP A 110 19.94 -0.24 -3.11
C TRP A 110 19.66 0.06 -4.59
N LEU A 111 18.54 0.71 -4.92
CA LEU A 111 18.19 1.12 -6.27
C LEU A 111 18.02 2.64 -6.29
N LYS A 112 18.99 3.32 -6.90
CA LYS A 112 18.96 4.77 -7.01
C LYS A 112 17.72 5.20 -7.83
N ASP A 113 17.00 6.19 -7.31
CA ASP A 113 15.87 6.83 -7.98
C ASP A 113 14.62 5.93 -8.16
N LEU A 114 14.61 4.73 -7.56
CA LEU A 114 13.43 3.87 -7.58
C LEU A 114 12.69 3.89 -6.24
N VAL A 115 11.38 3.91 -6.36
CA VAL A 115 10.45 3.74 -5.25
C VAL A 115 9.64 2.47 -5.48
N GLY A 116 9.55 1.64 -4.47
CA GLY A 116 8.88 0.35 -4.55
C GLY A 116 7.89 0.18 -3.41
N ASN A 117 8.03 -0.93 -2.70
CA ASN A 117 7.27 -1.30 -1.52
C ASN A 117 5.76 -1.35 -1.72
N GLY A 118 5.27 -2.54 -2.08
CA GLY A 118 3.83 -2.83 -2.19
C GLY A 118 3.09 -2.85 -0.85
N GLY A 119 3.80 -2.94 0.29
CA GLY A 119 3.21 -3.12 1.62
C GLY A 119 2.68 -1.84 2.28
N PHE A 120 3.03 -0.67 1.77
CA PHE A 120 2.40 0.62 2.07
C PHE A 120 2.59 1.53 0.86
N CYS A 121 1.67 1.48 -0.12
CA CYS A 121 1.79 2.26 -1.34
C CYS A 121 0.47 2.87 -1.77
N LEU A 122 0.56 4.07 -2.36
CA LEU A 122 -0.57 4.79 -2.96
C LEU A 122 -0.48 4.68 -4.48
N LYS A 123 -1.59 4.31 -5.12
CA LYS A 123 -1.74 4.20 -6.58
C LYS A 123 -2.92 5.05 -7.03
N SER A 124 -2.75 5.85 -8.08
CA SER A 124 -3.86 6.58 -8.68
C SER A 124 -4.76 5.68 -9.51
N LYS A 125 -5.99 6.12 -9.79
CA LYS A 125 -6.90 5.46 -10.73
C LYS A 125 -6.25 5.33 -12.11
N LYS A 126 -5.54 6.36 -12.57
CA LYS A 126 -4.80 6.32 -13.83
C LYS A 126 -3.77 5.18 -13.86
N PHE A 127 -3.03 4.99 -12.75
CA PHE A 127 -2.09 3.87 -12.63
C PHE A 127 -2.82 2.52 -12.69
N LEU A 128 -3.93 2.38 -11.96
CA LEU A 128 -4.73 1.15 -11.95
C LEU A 128 -5.32 0.84 -13.34
N GLU A 129 -5.79 1.85 -14.08
CA GLU A 129 -6.27 1.65 -15.45
C GLU A 129 -5.14 1.24 -16.42
N ALA A 130 -3.98 1.88 -16.33
CA ALA A 130 -2.80 1.45 -17.08
C ALA A 130 -2.38 0.02 -16.72
N GLN A 131 -2.44 -0.33 -15.42
CA GLN A 131 -2.13 -1.67 -14.93
C GLN A 131 -3.01 -2.75 -15.56
N LYS A 132 -4.33 -2.52 -15.70
CA LYS A 132 -5.26 -3.44 -16.37
C LYS A 132 -4.81 -3.77 -17.80
N ILE A 133 -4.30 -2.77 -18.52
CA ILE A 133 -3.87 -2.91 -19.91
C ILE A 133 -2.52 -3.63 -19.97
N ILE A 134 -1.54 -3.13 -19.21
CA ILE A 134 -0.15 -3.60 -19.26
C ILE A 134 -0.02 -5.06 -18.79
N THR A 135 -0.76 -5.43 -17.74
CA THR A 135 -0.58 -6.74 -17.09
C THR A 135 -1.52 -7.82 -17.60
N LYS A 136 -2.44 -7.51 -18.54
CA LYS A 136 -3.51 -8.39 -18.99
C LYS A 136 -3.01 -9.80 -19.35
N ASP A 137 -2.01 -9.87 -20.21
CA ASP A 137 -1.51 -11.12 -20.76
C ASP A 137 -0.14 -11.54 -20.17
N LEU A 138 0.37 -10.81 -19.16
CA LEU A 138 1.66 -11.09 -18.53
C LEU A 138 1.53 -12.20 -17.48
N GLU A 139 2.57 -12.99 -17.32
CA GLU A 139 2.75 -13.88 -16.19
C GLU A 139 3.36 -13.08 -15.01
N VAL A 140 2.85 -13.29 -13.79
CA VAL A 140 3.39 -12.66 -12.58
C VAL A 140 4.39 -13.63 -11.96
N ASP A 141 5.66 -13.38 -12.20
CA ASP A 141 6.80 -14.21 -11.80
C ASP A 141 7.76 -13.53 -10.81
N ASN A 142 7.51 -12.25 -10.52
CA ASN A 142 8.23 -11.45 -9.54
C ASN A 142 7.28 -10.85 -8.50
N PRO A 143 7.79 -10.36 -7.35
CA PRO A 143 7.00 -9.60 -6.38
C PRO A 143 6.23 -8.43 -7.02
N ASP A 144 5.03 -8.16 -6.53
CA ASP A 144 4.13 -7.13 -7.08
C ASP A 144 4.79 -5.76 -7.18
N ASP A 145 5.53 -5.36 -6.18
CA ASP A 145 6.24 -4.08 -6.13
C ASP A 145 7.40 -4.03 -7.15
N VAL A 146 8.14 -5.12 -7.32
CA VAL A 146 9.20 -5.23 -8.34
C VAL A 146 8.60 -5.18 -9.75
N MET A 147 7.50 -5.92 -9.99
CA MET A 147 6.79 -5.88 -11.26
C MET A 147 6.33 -4.47 -11.61
N LEU A 148 5.63 -3.81 -10.67
CA LEU A 148 4.93 -2.56 -10.93
C LEU A 148 5.83 -1.32 -10.90
N SER A 149 6.94 -1.33 -10.15
CA SER A 149 7.76 -0.12 -9.96
C SER A 149 9.17 -0.20 -10.56
N ASP A 150 9.61 -1.37 -11.01
CA ASP A 150 10.90 -1.56 -11.68
C ASP A 150 10.72 -2.18 -13.08
N ILE A 151 10.29 -3.44 -13.16
CA ILE A 151 10.25 -4.19 -14.42
C ILE A 151 9.37 -3.51 -15.48
N LEU A 152 8.14 -3.12 -15.10
CA LEU A 152 7.13 -2.52 -15.99
C LEU A 152 7.11 -0.99 -15.93
N ARG A 153 8.07 -0.36 -15.24
CA ARG A 153 8.07 1.09 -15.03
C ARG A 153 7.99 1.88 -16.32
N LYS A 154 8.79 1.52 -17.33
CA LYS A 154 8.81 2.21 -18.62
C LYS A 154 7.48 2.12 -19.35
N GLU A 155 6.80 1.00 -19.25
CA GLU A 155 5.47 0.79 -19.82
C GLU A 155 4.44 1.70 -19.12
N PHE A 156 4.46 1.78 -17.78
CA PHE A 156 3.61 2.72 -17.04
C PHE A 156 3.93 4.18 -17.39
N GLU A 157 5.20 4.55 -17.46
CA GLU A 157 5.63 5.91 -17.86
C GLU A 157 5.17 6.24 -19.29
N SER A 158 5.17 5.28 -20.22
CA SER A 158 4.65 5.46 -21.59
C SER A 158 3.15 5.70 -21.61
N HIS A 159 2.41 5.21 -20.61
CA HIS A 159 0.99 5.53 -20.38
C HIS A 159 0.80 6.84 -19.59
N GLY A 160 1.88 7.60 -19.39
CA GLY A 160 1.91 8.90 -18.73
C GLY A 160 1.84 8.81 -17.20
N CYS A 161 2.04 7.63 -16.59
CA CYS A 161 2.09 7.51 -15.14
C CYS A 161 3.36 8.14 -14.57
N LYS A 162 3.21 8.80 -13.42
CA LYS A 162 4.29 9.46 -12.70
C LYS A 162 4.61 8.72 -11.41
N TYR A 163 5.85 8.32 -11.22
CA TYR A 163 6.35 7.80 -9.95
C TYR A 163 6.87 8.94 -9.08
N ALA A 164 6.63 8.87 -7.77
CA ALA A 164 7.19 9.83 -6.84
C ALA A 164 8.72 9.72 -6.82
N PRO A 165 9.44 10.85 -6.76
CA PRO A 165 10.88 10.82 -6.52
C PRO A 165 11.18 10.42 -5.06
N PRO A 166 12.38 9.87 -4.77
CA PRO A 166 12.73 9.36 -3.45
C PRO A 166 12.52 10.35 -2.30
N GLU A 167 12.80 11.63 -2.51
CA GLU A 167 12.65 12.68 -1.48
C GLU A 167 11.19 12.92 -1.06
N ILE A 168 10.24 12.69 -1.95
CA ILE A 168 8.80 12.72 -1.65
C ILE A 168 8.37 11.39 -1.03
N ALA A 169 8.83 10.28 -1.59
CA ALA A 169 8.50 8.95 -1.12
C ALA A 169 8.96 8.69 0.33
N TYR A 170 10.10 9.24 0.75
CA TYR A 170 10.55 9.18 2.16
C TYR A 170 9.61 9.87 3.13
N LYS A 171 8.89 10.93 2.71
CA LYS A 171 7.87 11.57 3.54
C LYS A 171 6.60 10.74 3.62
N PHE A 172 6.30 9.99 2.57
CA PHE A 172 5.12 9.14 2.50
C PHE A 172 5.31 7.83 3.28
N SER A 173 6.39 7.09 3.03
CA SER A 173 6.61 5.77 3.65
C SER A 173 8.07 5.47 3.92
N THR A 174 8.33 4.75 5.01
CA THR A 174 9.62 4.19 5.36
C THR A 174 9.53 2.68 5.45
N GLU A 175 10.48 1.94 4.84
CA GLU A 175 10.62 0.49 4.97
C GLU A 175 12.04 0.12 5.42
N HIS A 176 13.02 0.39 4.57
CA HIS A 176 14.42 0.09 4.83
C HIS A 176 15.16 1.33 5.35
N GLY A 177 15.88 1.17 6.45
CA GLY A 177 16.69 2.23 7.03
C GLY A 177 16.33 2.52 8.49
N ASN A 178 16.97 3.51 9.07
CA ASN A 178 16.64 3.95 10.41
C ASN A 178 15.34 4.74 10.35
N TYR A 179 14.26 4.13 10.84
CA TYR A 179 13.04 4.84 11.14
C TYR A 179 13.36 5.87 12.24
N GLU A 180 13.69 7.07 11.82
CA GLU A 180 13.72 8.19 12.75
C GLU A 180 12.27 8.51 13.11
N ASP A 181 11.96 8.36 14.40
CA ASP A 181 10.61 8.49 14.95
C ASP A 181 9.81 9.60 14.28
N ASN A 182 8.72 9.20 13.59
CA ASN A 182 7.65 10.06 13.07
C ASN A 182 7.98 11.00 11.90
N LYS A 183 8.92 10.71 11.02
CA LYS A 183 9.14 11.57 9.84
C LYS A 183 8.27 11.23 8.64
N SER A 184 7.91 9.96 8.42
CA SER A 184 7.02 9.54 7.33
C SER A 184 5.57 9.38 7.78
N PHE A 185 4.63 9.55 6.85
CA PHE A 185 3.20 9.36 7.08
C PHE A 185 2.87 7.93 7.49
N GLY A 186 3.43 6.94 6.79
CA GLY A 186 3.29 5.53 7.10
C GLY A 186 4.62 4.77 7.05
N PHE A 187 4.54 3.48 7.24
CA PHE A 187 5.68 2.58 7.15
C PHE A 187 5.25 1.18 6.72
N HIS A 188 6.22 0.37 6.32
CA HIS A 188 6.10 -1.07 6.13
C HIS A 188 7.25 -1.80 6.82
N ASP A 189 7.07 -3.10 7.14
CA ASP A 189 7.99 -3.99 7.84
C ASP A 189 8.27 -3.64 9.31
N LEU A 190 7.40 -4.18 10.19
CA LEU A 190 7.53 -4.11 11.65
C LEU A 190 8.83 -4.69 12.22
N LYS A 191 9.51 -5.59 11.50
CA LYS A 191 10.76 -6.18 11.99
C LYS A 191 11.90 -5.18 11.97
N LEU A 192 11.88 -4.27 10.99
CA LEU A 192 12.87 -3.21 10.84
C LEU A 192 12.50 -1.97 11.68
N ASN A 193 11.20 -1.76 11.94
CA ASN A 193 10.69 -0.57 12.59
C ASN A 193 10.34 -0.81 14.05
N SER A 194 11.15 -0.27 14.90
CA SER A 194 11.16 -0.04 16.35
C SER A 194 10.39 -0.96 17.32
N LYS A 195 11.06 -1.24 18.47
CA LYS A 195 10.49 -1.90 19.67
C LYS A 195 9.20 -1.22 20.19
N LYS A 196 8.98 0.07 19.92
CA LYS A 196 7.86 0.88 20.39
C LYS A 196 6.56 0.55 19.66
N ILE A 197 6.61 0.37 18.31
CA ILE A 197 5.45 -0.04 17.52
C ILE A 197 5.02 -1.46 17.87
N LYS A 198 5.98 -2.39 18.02
CA LYS A 198 5.71 -3.77 18.48
C LYS A 198 5.01 -3.82 19.84
N LYS A 199 5.43 -2.97 20.79
CA LYS A 199 4.82 -2.93 22.13
C LYS A 199 3.36 -2.48 22.07
N ASN A 200 3.03 -1.51 21.24
CA ASN A 200 1.67 -1.01 21.10
C ASN A 200 0.73 -2.03 20.42
N ILE A 201 1.21 -2.78 19.43
CA ILE A 201 0.43 -3.84 18.77
C ILE A 201 0.15 -5.00 19.71
N LEU A 202 1.16 -5.47 20.46
CA LEU A 202 1.04 -6.59 21.42
C LEU A 202 0.16 -6.25 22.65
N THR A 203 -0.11 -4.98 22.89
CA THR A 203 -0.99 -4.55 24.01
C THR A 203 -2.47 -4.50 23.58
N ILE A 204 -2.77 -4.62 22.28
CA ILE A 204 -4.12 -4.44 21.71
C ILE A 204 -4.66 -5.74 21.08
N LEU A 205 -3.78 -6.72 20.83
CA LEU A 205 -4.14 -8.11 20.45
C LEU A 205 -4.33 -8.96 21.71
#